data_eebc4b426f869e3209468ccb52b93e2d
#
_entry.id   eebc4b426f869e3209468ccb52b93e2d
#
_cell.length_a   1.000
_cell.length_b   1.000
_cell.length_c   1.000
_cell.angle_alpha   90.00
_cell.angle_beta   90.00
_cell.angle_gamma   90.00
#
_symmetry.space_group_name_H-M   'P 1'
#
loop_
_entity.id
_entity.type
_entity.pdbx_description
1 polymer ?
#
loop_
_entity_poly.entity_id
_entity_poly.type
_entity_poly.pdbx_seq_one_letter_code
_entity_poly.pdbx_strand_id
1 'polypeptide(L)'
;MASTTNTPRTVAIFGATGGTGRETLKSLLKNPATASIHLRIHVRSQKKLYSLVPELRKHSKVHVSEGPITDLDKIKTCVAGADTIICTLGENDNNPHVNVLTQGSRTIVAALKQLEEASSAGWKKPRVLLLSSATWNDRFKQDQPALVRWMITNAFYYPYADLLRAHQAFQDAESEGLLSLTLVQPPVIIDEEGSGHTITVDTVGLAVSYPDLGAGFADLALEERYSEVKAVGVTSGLAEKGFPRYGPEIMTRVVRGLLASFVPGFWRVNGVLNKVLG
;
A
#
# COMPACT_ATOMS: atom_id res chain seq x y z
N MET A 1 -34.02 1.17 -19.39
CA MET A 1 -33.29 0.30 -18.48
C MET A 1 -32.05 -0.20 -19.20
N ALA A 2 -30.90 0.44 -18.99
CA ALA A 2 -29.64 0.00 -19.60
C ALA A 2 -29.17 -1.24 -18.80
N SER A 3 -29.08 -2.37 -19.49
CA SER A 3 -28.46 -3.59 -18.97
C SER A 3 -26.98 -3.30 -18.77
N THR A 4 -26.58 -2.99 -17.55
CA THR A 4 -25.17 -2.98 -17.17
C THR A 4 -24.66 -4.41 -17.27
N THR A 5 -23.97 -4.72 -18.36
CA THR A 5 -23.16 -5.93 -18.45
C THR A 5 -22.12 -5.88 -17.34
N ASN A 6 -22.42 -6.59 -16.26
CA ASN A 6 -21.57 -6.64 -15.08
C ASN A 6 -20.36 -7.53 -15.39
N THR A 7 -19.41 -6.98 -16.16
CA THR A 7 -18.12 -7.65 -16.41
C THR A 7 -17.43 -7.83 -15.07
N PRO A 8 -17.03 -9.05 -14.69
CA PRO A 8 -16.37 -9.28 -13.41
C PRO A 8 -15.11 -8.42 -13.29
N ARG A 9 -15.03 -7.60 -12.26
CA ARG A 9 -13.85 -6.79 -11.96
C ARG A 9 -12.68 -7.68 -11.53
N THR A 10 -11.47 -7.30 -11.93
CA THR A 10 -10.25 -7.95 -11.48
C THR A 10 -9.42 -6.98 -10.65
N VAL A 11 -9.07 -7.39 -9.43
CA VAL A 11 -8.22 -6.62 -8.52
C VAL A 11 -6.91 -7.38 -8.30
N ALA A 12 -5.79 -6.75 -8.67
CA ALA A 12 -4.45 -7.26 -8.40
C ALA A 12 -3.90 -6.66 -7.10
N ILE A 13 -3.25 -7.48 -6.25
CA ILE A 13 -2.77 -7.05 -4.92
C ILE A 13 -1.31 -7.41 -4.75
N PHE A 14 -0.51 -6.40 -4.42
CA PHE A 14 0.90 -6.49 -4.04
C PHE A 14 1.09 -6.04 -2.59
N GLY A 15 1.85 -6.79 -1.82
CA GLY A 15 2.06 -6.50 -0.40
C GLY A 15 1.05 -7.15 0.55
N ALA A 16 0.28 -8.14 0.10
CA ALA A 16 -0.79 -8.81 0.85
C ALA A 16 -0.35 -9.51 2.16
N THR A 17 0.94 -9.67 2.41
CA THR A 17 1.48 -10.22 3.67
C THR A 17 1.97 -9.16 4.65
N GLY A 18 1.94 -7.89 4.28
CA GLY A 18 2.16 -6.73 5.15
C GLY A 18 0.90 -6.36 5.94
N GLY A 19 1.01 -5.49 6.94
CA GLY A 19 -0.13 -5.09 7.80
C GLY A 19 -1.29 -4.55 6.97
N THR A 20 -1.08 -3.49 6.21
CA THR A 20 -2.13 -2.86 5.38
C THR A 20 -2.68 -3.82 4.33
N GLY A 21 -1.82 -4.50 3.56
CA GLY A 21 -2.27 -5.39 2.48
C GLY A 21 -3.05 -6.59 3.00
N ARG A 22 -2.67 -7.13 4.16
CA ARG A 22 -3.41 -8.21 4.84
C ARG A 22 -4.81 -7.77 5.23
N GLU A 23 -4.94 -6.61 5.85
CA GLU A 23 -6.24 -6.10 6.28
C GLU A 23 -7.10 -5.64 5.09
N THR A 24 -6.48 -5.09 4.02
CA THR A 24 -7.16 -4.85 2.74
C THR A 24 -7.77 -6.13 2.17
N LEU A 25 -6.97 -7.20 2.14
CA LEU A 25 -7.43 -8.49 1.64
C LEU A 25 -8.59 -9.05 2.48
N LYS A 26 -8.49 -9.00 3.80
CA LYS A 26 -9.57 -9.41 4.70
C LYS A 26 -10.85 -8.58 4.50
N SER A 27 -10.73 -7.28 4.31
CA SER A 27 -11.85 -6.38 4.05
C SER A 27 -12.51 -6.67 2.71
N LEU A 28 -11.72 -6.90 1.65
CA LEU A 28 -12.24 -7.36 0.35
C LEU A 28 -13.00 -8.68 0.49
N LEU A 29 -12.44 -9.68 1.16
CA LEU A 29 -13.10 -10.99 1.31
C LEU A 29 -14.41 -10.95 2.10
N LYS A 30 -14.56 -10.01 3.03
CA LYS A 30 -15.80 -9.80 3.79
C LYS A 30 -16.85 -9.03 3.01
N ASN A 31 -16.48 -8.30 1.98
CA ASN A 31 -17.40 -7.47 1.21
C ASN A 31 -18.24 -8.35 0.24
N PRO A 32 -19.58 -8.32 0.30
CA PRO A 32 -20.44 -9.11 -0.58
C PRO A 32 -20.19 -8.84 -2.08
N ALA A 33 -19.81 -7.63 -2.45
CA ALA A 33 -19.48 -7.27 -3.84
C ALA A 33 -18.31 -8.08 -4.39
N THR A 34 -17.43 -8.60 -3.53
CA THR A 34 -16.29 -9.44 -3.93
C THR A 34 -16.71 -10.79 -4.51
N ALA A 35 -17.94 -11.25 -4.28
CA ALA A 35 -18.45 -12.47 -4.92
C ALA A 35 -18.38 -12.43 -6.45
N SER A 36 -18.41 -11.22 -7.05
CA SER A 36 -18.29 -11.02 -8.51
C SER A 36 -16.86 -10.63 -8.96
N ILE A 37 -15.89 -10.53 -8.05
CA ILE A 37 -14.54 -10.01 -8.31
C ILE A 37 -13.51 -11.13 -8.37
N HIS A 38 -12.59 -11.05 -9.32
CA HIS A 38 -11.40 -11.88 -9.37
C HIS A 38 -10.26 -11.19 -8.60
N LEU A 39 -9.73 -11.87 -7.58
CA LEU A 39 -8.54 -11.38 -6.85
C LEU A 39 -7.29 -12.10 -7.36
N ARG A 40 -6.31 -11.34 -7.79
CA ARG A 40 -4.98 -11.84 -8.17
C ARG A 40 -3.96 -11.29 -7.19
N ILE A 41 -3.27 -12.18 -6.49
CA ILE A 41 -2.38 -11.80 -5.39
C ILE A 41 -0.98 -12.29 -5.71
N HIS A 42 -0.01 -11.38 -5.71
CA HIS A 42 1.39 -11.76 -5.84
C HIS A 42 2.12 -11.61 -4.50
N VAL A 43 2.80 -12.69 -4.08
CA VAL A 43 3.52 -12.74 -2.80
C VAL A 43 4.86 -13.45 -2.92
N ARG A 44 5.80 -13.15 -2.02
CA ARG A 44 7.07 -13.87 -1.90
C ARG A 44 6.91 -15.28 -1.29
N SER A 45 5.82 -15.51 -0.53
CA SER A 45 5.54 -16.81 0.10
C SER A 45 4.04 -17.02 0.27
N GLN A 46 3.49 -17.97 -0.48
CA GLN A 46 2.12 -18.44 -0.33
C GLN A 46 1.87 -19.06 1.03
N LYS A 47 2.86 -19.81 1.56
CA LYS A 47 2.76 -20.38 2.90
C LYS A 47 2.49 -19.31 3.95
N LYS A 48 3.25 -18.20 3.90
CA LYS A 48 3.04 -17.06 4.81
C LYS A 48 1.66 -16.43 4.59
N LEU A 49 1.23 -16.22 3.34
CA LEU A 49 -0.07 -15.64 3.05
C LEU A 49 -1.21 -16.47 3.64
N TYR A 50 -1.21 -17.78 3.36
CA TYR A 50 -2.26 -18.69 3.86
C TYR A 50 -2.22 -18.92 5.37
N SER A 51 -1.10 -18.68 6.04
CA SER A 51 -1.07 -18.66 7.51
C SER A 51 -1.68 -17.39 8.12
N LEU A 52 -1.58 -16.26 7.41
CA LEU A 52 -2.11 -14.96 7.84
C LEU A 52 -3.59 -14.77 7.49
N VAL A 53 -4.04 -15.36 6.37
CA VAL A 53 -5.39 -15.24 5.82
C VAL A 53 -5.86 -16.63 5.35
N PRO A 54 -6.14 -17.56 6.29
CA PRO A 54 -6.49 -18.93 5.94
C PRO A 54 -7.80 -19.08 5.17
N GLU A 55 -8.72 -18.13 5.34
CA GLU A 55 -10.01 -18.05 4.62
C GLU A 55 -9.85 -17.92 3.09
N LEU A 56 -8.72 -17.44 2.59
CA LEU A 56 -8.44 -17.37 1.15
C LEU A 56 -8.64 -18.70 0.42
N ARG A 57 -8.36 -19.82 1.10
CA ARG A 57 -8.50 -21.16 0.51
C ARG A 57 -9.93 -21.51 0.12
N LYS A 58 -10.91 -20.80 0.67
CA LYS A 58 -12.35 -21.03 0.43
C LYS A 58 -12.90 -20.23 -0.75
N HIS A 59 -12.11 -19.31 -1.31
CA HIS A 59 -12.55 -18.41 -2.37
C HIS A 59 -12.04 -18.88 -3.74
N SER A 60 -12.93 -19.39 -4.58
CA SER A 60 -12.61 -19.95 -5.90
C SER A 60 -12.12 -18.90 -6.92
N LYS A 61 -12.43 -17.61 -6.71
CA LYS A 61 -12.01 -16.50 -7.59
C LYS A 61 -10.71 -15.84 -7.14
N VAL A 62 -9.98 -16.47 -6.24
CA VAL A 62 -8.67 -15.98 -5.78
C VAL A 62 -7.56 -16.77 -6.45
N HIS A 63 -6.68 -16.08 -7.14
CA HIS A 63 -5.45 -16.65 -7.71
C HIS A 63 -4.23 -16.07 -7.01
N VAL A 64 -3.39 -16.93 -6.48
CA VAL A 64 -2.14 -16.52 -5.80
C VAL A 64 -0.94 -16.98 -6.60
N SER A 65 -0.06 -16.06 -6.96
CA SER A 65 1.24 -16.35 -7.56
C SER A 65 2.38 -16.10 -6.55
N GLU A 66 3.40 -16.97 -6.57
CA GLU A 66 4.55 -16.86 -5.68
C GLU A 66 5.83 -16.59 -6.46
N GLY A 67 6.59 -15.60 -6.01
CA GLY A 67 7.89 -15.28 -6.61
C GLY A 67 8.44 -13.93 -6.13
N PRO A 68 9.66 -13.58 -6.57
CA PRO A 68 10.19 -12.24 -6.32
C PRO A 68 9.39 -11.18 -7.07
N ILE A 69 9.34 -9.97 -6.53
CA ILE A 69 8.62 -8.84 -7.15
C ILE A 69 9.24 -8.39 -8.49
N THR A 70 10.45 -8.87 -8.78
CA THR A 70 11.18 -8.62 -10.03
C THR A 70 10.91 -9.65 -11.14
N ASP A 71 10.08 -10.68 -10.87
CA ASP A 71 9.69 -11.69 -11.86
C ASP A 71 8.61 -11.10 -12.79
N LEU A 72 9.07 -10.55 -13.92
CA LEU A 72 8.22 -9.82 -14.87
C LEU A 72 7.04 -10.66 -15.40
N ASP A 73 7.26 -11.94 -15.70
CA ASP A 73 6.20 -12.79 -16.26
C ASP A 73 5.11 -13.09 -15.24
N LYS A 74 5.47 -13.33 -13.98
CA LYS A 74 4.49 -13.51 -12.91
C LYS A 74 3.74 -12.23 -12.60
N ILE A 75 4.44 -11.08 -12.58
CA ILE A 75 3.80 -9.77 -12.38
C ILE A 75 2.86 -9.47 -13.54
N LYS A 76 3.29 -9.71 -14.79
CA LYS A 76 2.45 -9.55 -15.99
C LYS A 76 1.18 -10.39 -15.90
N THR A 77 1.30 -11.66 -15.51
CA THR A 77 0.13 -12.55 -15.28
C THR A 77 -0.79 -12.00 -14.18
N CYS A 78 -0.21 -11.45 -13.11
CA CYS A 78 -0.99 -10.90 -12.00
C CYS A 78 -1.79 -9.66 -12.41
N VAL A 79 -1.21 -8.75 -13.20
CA VAL A 79 -1.85 -7.48 -13.58
C VAL A 79 -2.64 -7.55 -14.90
N ALA A 80 -2.56 -8.65 -15.66
CA ALA A 80 -3.25 -8.79 -16.94
C ALA A 80 -4.76 -8.62 -16.80
N GLY A 81 -5.35 -7.61 -17.45
CA GLY A 81 -6.78 -7.30 -17.38
C GLY A 81 -7.27 -6.87 -15.99
N ALA A 82 -6.38 -6.44 -15.11
CA ALA A 82 -6.78 -5.84 -13.84
C ALA A 82 -7.46 -4.49 -14.04
N ASP A 83 -8.59 -4.27 -13.40
CA ASP A 83 -9.26 -2.97 -13.32
C ASP A 83 -8.61 -2.09 -12.25
N THR A 84 -8.19 -2.72 -11.14
CA THR A 84 -7.53 -2.04 -10.03
C THR A 84 -6.30 -2.83 -9.58
N ILE A 85 -5.21 -2.12 -9.35
CA ILE A 85 -3.96 -2.65 -8.81
C ILE A 85 -3.73 -2.00 -7.44
N ILE A 86 -3.76 -2.79 -6.38
CA ILE A 86 -3.46 -2.32 -5.02
C ILE A 86 -1.99 -2.61 -4.72
N CYS A 87 -1.22 -1.57 -4.49
CA CYS A 87 0.20 -1.66 -4.15
C CYS A 87 0.42 -1.16 -2.72
N THR A 88 0.54 -2.11 -1.79
CA THR A 88 0.86 -1.86 -0.37
C THR A 88 2.25 -2.41 -0.02
N LEU A 89 3.12 -2.50 -1.03
CA LEU A 89 4.53 -2.82 -0.81
C LEU A 89 5.19 -1.70 0.00
N GLY A 90 6.14 -2.07 0.82
CA GLY A 90 6.91 -1.11 1.61
C GLY A 90 7.74 -1.80 2.67
N GLU A 91 8.59 -1.03 3.31
CA GLU A 91 9.41 -1.41 4.45
C GLU A 91 9.30 -0.32 5.51
N ASN A 92 9.24 -0.70 6.77
CA ASN A 92 9.12 0.25 7.88
C ASN A 92 10.47 0.57 8.51
N ASP A 93 11.46 -0.30 8.36
CA ASP A 93 12.79 -0.08 8.89
C ASP A 93 13.60 0.89 8.04
N ASN A 94 14.24 1.86 8.67
CA ASN A 94 15.07 2.85 8.00
C ASN A 94 16.44 2.26 7.58
N ASN A 95 16.38 1.28 6.67
CA ASN A 95 17.52 0.50 6.19
C ASN A 95 17.96 1.02 4.81
N PRO A 96 19.28 1.29 4.59
CA PRO A 96 19.79 1.78 3.31
C PRO A 96 19.57 0.83 2.11
N HIS A 97 19.26 -0.43 2.36
CA HIS A 97 19.01 -1.43 1.30
C HIS A 97 17.54 -1.54 0.88
N VAL A 98 16.66 -0.71 1.45
CA VAL A 98 15.24 -0.70 1.09
C VAL A 98 15.05 -0.25 -0.35
N ASN A 99 14.43 -1.12 -1.16
CA ASN A 99 14.17 -0.85 -2.59
C ASN A 99 12.97 -1.65 -3.15
N VAL A 100 12.21 -2.32 -2.26
CA VAL A 100 11.13 -3.22 -2.67
C VAL A 100 10.02 -2.50 -3.43
N LEU A 101 9.72 -1.26 -3.05
CA LEU A 101 8.68 -0.47 -3.69
C LEU A 101 9.15 0.07 -5.05
N THR A 102 10.41 0.53 -5.15
CA THR A 102 11.04 0.90 -6.43
C THR A 102 11.08 -0.28 -7.41
N GLN A 103 11.48 -1.46 -6.95
CA GLN A 103 11.50 -2.65 -7.80
C GLN A 103 10.08 -3.03 -8.24
N GLY A 104 9.14 -3.07 -7.30
CA GLY A 104 7.75 -3.42 -7.58
C GLY A 104 7.09 -2.47 -8.56
N SER A 105 7.22 -1.15 -8.36
CA SER A 105 6.64 -0.16 -9.26
C SER A 105 7.19 -0.27 -10.68
N ARG A 106 8.51 -0.41 -10.82
CA ARG A 106 9.16 -0.58 -12.13
C ARG A 106 8.72 -1.86 -12.83
N THR A 107 8.63 -2.98 -12.10
CA THR A 107 8.20 -4.25 -12.70
C THR A 107 6.72 -4.21 -13.09
N ILE A 108 5.86 -3.61 -12.27
CA ILE A 108 4.43 -3.42 -12.59
C ILE A 108 4.29 -2.56 -13.85
N VAL A 109 5.00 -1.43 -13.92
CA VAL A 109 4.96 -0.55 -15.10
C VAL A 109 5.46 -1.27 -16.35
N ALA A 110 6.58 -2.00 -16.27
CA ALA A 110 7.10 -2.78 -17.38
C ALA A 110 6.12 -3.86 -17.86
N ALA A 111 5.45 -4.54 -16.92
CA ALA A 111 4.42 -5.52 -17.23
C ALA A 111 3.22 -4.89 -17.95
N LEU A 112 2.77 -3.73 -17.49
CA LEU A 112 1.65 -3.00 -18.11
C LEU A 112 2.01 -2.52 -19.53
N LYS A 113 3.23 -2.01 -19.77
CA LYS A 113 3.71 -1.62 -21.10
C LYS A 113 3.67 -2.81 -22.07
N GLN A 114 4.17 -3.97 -21.67
CA GLN A 114 4.10 -5.18 -22.51
C GLN A 114 2.65 -5.63 -22.79
N LEU A 115 1.74 -5.45 -21.85
CA LEU A 115 0.33 -5.80 -22.05
C LEU A 115 -0.38 -4.80 -22.97
N GLU A 116 -0.05 -3.51 -22.87
CA GLU A 116 -0.54 -2.47 -23.78
C GLU A 116 -0.08 -2.73 -25.20
N GLU A 117 1.22 -2.97 -25.40
CA GLU A 117 1.82 -3.28 -26.72
C GLU A 117 1.19 -4.52 -27.37
N ALA A 118 0.81 -5.52 -26.57
CA ALA A 118 0.16 -6.74 -27.03
C ALA A 118 -1.35 -6.59 -27.24
N SER A 119 -1.95 -5.45 -26.87
CA SER A 119 -3.40 -5.25 -26.92
C SER A 119 -3.86 -4.80 -28.31
N SER A 120 -4.48 -5.71 -29.05
CA SER A 120 -5.10 -5.41 -30.36
C SER A 120 -6.47 -4.71 -30.29
N ALA A 121 -7.15 -4.82 -29.14
CA ALA A 121 -8.52 -4.31 -28.94
C ALA A 121 -8.59 -2.92 -28.28
N GLY A 122 -7.44 -2.26 -28.10
CA GLY A 122 -7.31 -1.02 -27.34
C GLY A 122 -6.94 -1.26 -25.87
N TRP A 123 -6.25 -0.29 -25.30
CA TRP A 123 -5.77 -0.37 -23.92
C TRP A 123 -6.81 0.10 -22.89
N LYS A 124 -7.19 -0.77 -21.97
CA LYS A 124 -7.99 -0.39 -20.80
C LYS A 124 -7.05 -0.08 -19.63
N LYS A 125 -6.93 1.19 -19.29
CA LYS A 125 -6.05 1.64 -18.22
C LYS A 125 -6.48 1.06 -16.87
N PRO A 126 -5.61 0.33 -16.15
CA PRO A 126 -5.87 -0.02 -14.78
C PRO A 126 -5.71 1.19 -13.86
N ARG A 127 -6.42 1.18 -12.73
CA ARG A 127 -6.21 2.14 -11.66
C ARG A 127 -5.25 1.57 -10.63
N VAL A 128 -4.17 2.30 -10.33
CA VAL A 128 -3.21 1.93 -9.29
C VAL A 128 -3.54 2.68 -8.00
N LEU A 129 -3.82 1.96 -6.92
CA LEU A 129 -3.94 2.47 -5.56
C LEU A 129 -2.60 2.24 -4.85
N LEU A 130 -1.81 3.28 -4.69
CA LEU A 130 -0.49 3.19 -4.07
C LEU A 130 -0.57 3.64 -2.61
N LEU A 131 -0.17 2.76 -1.67
CA LEU A 131 0.06 3.15 -0.29
C LEU A 131 1.22 4.15 -0.21
N SER A 132 0.91 5.34 0.26
CA SER A 132 1.82 6.46 0.40
C SER A 132 1.83 6.96 1.85
N SER A 133 2.08 8.24 2.08
CA SER A 133 2.08 8.88 3.40
C SER A 133 1.56 10.32 3.32
N ALA A 134 0.80 10.74 4.30
CA ALA A 134 0.36 12.12 4.47
C ALA A 134 1.51 13.13 4.51
N THR A 135 2.70 12.70 4.92
CA THR A 135 3.94 13.52 4.92
C THR A 135 4.25 14.13 3.54
N TRP A 136 3.82 13.46 2.46
CA TRP A 136 4.08 13.90 1.07
C TRP A 136 2.89 14.56 0.40
N ASN A 137 1.89 15.01 1.19
CA ASN A 137 0.76 15.80 0.69
C ASN A 137 0.79 17.18 1.37
N ASP A 138 0.91 18.21 0.58
CA ASP A 138 1.01 19.59 1.08
C ASP A 138 -0.23 20.01 1.89
N ARG A 139 -1.43 19.55 1.50
CA ARG A 139 -2.66 19.81 2.24
C ARG A 139 -2.68 19.13 3.61
N PHE A 140 -2.22 17.88 3.69
CA PHE A 140 -2.28 17.07 4.92
C PHE A 140 -1.22 17.44 5.96
N LYS A 141 -0.16 18.12 5.55
CA LYS A 141 0.98 18.50 6.42
C LYS A 141 0.94 19.95 6.91
N GLN A 142 -0.07 20.76 6.50
CA GLN A 142 -0.07 22.20 6.76
C GLN A 142 0.09 22.54 8.24
N ASP A 143 -0.56 21.80 9.13
CA ASP A 143 -0.56 22.04 10.57
C ASP A 143 0.56 21.35 11.34
N GLN A 144 1.46 20.63 10.65
CA GLN A 144 2.55 19.91 11.33
C GLN A 144 3.74 20.83 11.62
N PRO A 145 4.22 20.91 12.90
CA PRO A 145 5.41 21.67 13.25
C PRO A 145 6.64 21.21 12.45
N ALA A 146 7.47 22.17 12.04
CA ALA A 146 8.65 21.90 11.20
C ALA A 146 9.60 20.85 11.83
N LEU A 147 9.78 20.88 13.17
CA LEU A 147 10.59 19.90 13.89
C LEU A 147 10.01 18.48 13.77
N VAL A 148 8.70 18.32 13.89
CA VAL A 148 8.03 17.00 13.75
C VAL A 148 8.24 16.48 12.33
N ARG A 149 8.05 17.31 11.32
CA ARG A 149 8.30 16.92 9.92
C ARG A 149 9.76 16.49 9.71
N TRP A 150 10.70 17.26 10.25
CA TRP A 150 12.14 16.95 10.17
C TRP A 150 12.43 15.58 10.82
N MET A 151 11.90 15.34 12.03
CA MET A 151 12.10 14.07 12.73
C MET A 151 11.53 12.89 11.92
N ILE A 152 10.30 13.00 11.44
CA ILE A 152 9.64 11.93 10.67
C ILE A 152 10.40 11.66 9.37
N THR A 153 10.75 12.71 8.61
CA THR A 153 11.45 12.56 7.33
C THR A 153 12.82 11.89 7.51
N ASN A 154 13.55 12.23 8.57
CA ASN A 154 14.84 11.61 8.83
C ASN A 154 14.73 10.21 9.46
N ALA A 155 13.73 9.97 10.31
CA ALA A 155 13.48 8.65 10.89
C ALA A 155 13.10 7.59 9.85
N PHE A 156 12.49 7.99 8.75
CA PHE A 156 12.05 7.12 7.66
C PHE A 156 12.72 7.47 6.32
N TYR A 157 13.95 7.96 6.35
CA TYR A 157 14.64 8.48 5.17
C TYR A 157 14.70 7.49 4.01
N TYR A 158 15.18 6.26 4.24
CA TYR A 158 15.31 5.25 3.18
C TYR A 158 13.95 4.70 2.70
N PRO A 159 12.99 4.34 3.56
CA PRO A 159 11.64 4.00 3.14
C PRO A 159 10.96 5.11 2.31
N TYR A 160 11.12 6.36 2.71
CA TYR A 160 10.57 7.48 1.95
C TYR A 160 11.29 7.72 0.62
N ALA A 161 12.62 7.53 0.57
CA ALA A 161 13.35 7.60 -0.69
C ALA A 161 12.91 6.49 -1.67
N ASP A 162 12.60 5.29 -1.16
CA ASP A 162 12.03 4.19 -1.96
C ASP A 162 10.61 4.53 -2.44
N LEU A 163 9.77 5.07 -1.56
CA LEU A 163 8.42 5.53 -1.87
C LEU A 163 8.40 6.61 -2.96
N LEU A 164 9.24 7.63 -2.86
CA LEU A 164 9.29 8.72 -3.84
C LEU A 164 9.75 8.26 -5.22
N ARG A 165 10.67 7.30 -5.29
CA ARG A 165 11.04 6.68 -6.57
C ARG A 165 9.89 5.90 -7.19
N ALA A 166 9.06 5.25 -6.37
CA ALA A 166 7.86 4.57 -6.86
C ALA A 166 6.77 5.56 -7.29
N HIS A 167 6.58 6.67 -6.55
CA HIS A 167 5.71 7.76 -7.01
C HIS A 167 6.09 8.21 -8.41
N GLN A 168 7.38 8.53 -8.62
CA GLN A 168 7.86 8.98 -9.92
C GLN A 168 7.56 7.95 -11.03
N ALA A 169 7.87 6.67 -10.79
CA ALA A 169 7.64 5.61 -11.78
C ALA A 169 6.15 5.48 -12.18
N PHE A 170 5.24 5.57 -11.22
CA PHE A 170 3.81 5.51 -11.51
C PHE A 170 3.26 6.81 -12.11
N GLN A 171 3.76 7.98 -11.69
CA GLN A 171 3.38 9.27 -12.26
C GLN A 171 3.83 9.41 -13.72
N ASP A 172 5.05 8.96 -14.04
CA ASP A 172 5.53 8.91 -15.43
C ASP A 172 4.63 8.01 -16.28
N ALA A 173 4.31 6.82 -15.80
CA ALA A 173 3.40 5.89 -16.48
C ALA A 173 1.97 6.44 -16.62
N GLU A 174 1.48 7.22 -15.65
CA GLU A 174 0.20 7.92 -15.75
C GLU A 174 0.24 9.01 -16.84
N SER A 175 1.33 9.78 -16.90
CA SER A 175 1.51 10.84 -17.91
C SER A 175 1.59 10.27 -19.33
N GLU A 176 2.13 9.07 -19.50
CA GLU A 176 2.14 8.31 -20.76
C GLU A 176 0.76 7.72 -21.10
N GLY A 177 -0.20 7.80 -20.18
CA GLY A 177 -1.55 7.27 -20.39
C GLY A 177 -1.71 5.77 -20.11
N LEU A 178 -0.68 5.11 -19.56
CA LEU A 178 -0.64 3.68 -19.31
C LEU A 178 -1.57 3.23 -18.19
N LEU A 179 -1.75 4.04 -17.14
CA LEU A 179 -2.56 3.77 -15.96
C LEU A 179 -3.20 5.06 -15.42
N SER A 180 -4.04 4.95 -14.39
CA SER A 180 -4.42 6.06 -13.53
C SER A 180 -3.90 5.81 -12.10
N LEU A 181 -3.40 6.86 -11.44
CA LEU A 181 -2.79 6.76 -10.11
C LEU A 181 -3.65 7.42 -9.05
N THR A 182 -3.87 6.72 -7.95
CA THR A 182 -4.42 7.28 -6.70
C THR A 182 -3.43 7.04 -5.57
N LEU A 183 -2.96 8.10 -4.96
CA LEU A 183 -2.12 8.03 -3.77
C LEU A 183 -3.00 7.91 -2.52
N VAL A 184 -2.91 6.79 -1.81
CA VAL A 184 -3.55 6.62 -0.51
C VAL A 184 -2.55 7.03 0.56
N GLN A 185 -2.80 8.17 1.19
CA GLN A 185 -1.86 8.91 2.02
C GLN A 185 -2.33 8.96 3.48
N PRO A 186 -2.21 7.85 4.21
CA PRO A 186 -2.61 7.79 5.61
C PRO A 186 -1.69 8.66 6.49
N PRO A 187 -2.19 9.07 7.68
CA PRO A 187 -1.37 9.59 8.77
C PRO A 187 -0.52 8.47 9.39
N VAL A 188 -0.22 8.55 10.67
CA VAL A 188 0.48 7.46 11.36
C VAL A 188 -0.37 6.19 11.35
N ILE A 189 0.25 5.06 10.91
CA ILE A 189 -0.40 3.75 10.92
C ILE A 189 -0.08 3.05 12.24
N ILE A 190 -1.11 2.57 12.93
CA ILE A 190 -1.01 1.94 14.26
C ILE A 190 -1.56 0.51 14.24
N ASP A 191 -1.04 -0.33 15.15
CA ASP A 191 -1.48 -1.72 15.30
C ASP A 191 -2.55 -1.80 16.39
N GLU A 192 -3.76 -1.38 16.03
CA GLU A 192 -4.93 -1.38 16.89
C GLU A 192 -6.14 -1.95 16.17
N GLU A 193 -7.21 -2.23 16.93
CA GLU A 193 -8.49 -2.66 16.35
C GLU A 193 -9.12 -1.56 15.49
N GLY A 194 -9.90 -1.97 14.50
CA GLY A 194 -10.64 -1.03 13.66
C GLY A 194 -11.78 -0.37 14.41
N SER A 195 -11.95 0.92 14.19
CA SER A 195 -13.00 1.76 14.78
C SER A 195 -13.93 2.39 13.75
N GLY A 196 -13.80 1.94 12.49
CA GLY A 196 -14.39 2.59 11.33
C GLY A 196 -13.42 3.60 10.71
N HIS A 197 -13.59 3.88 9.43
CA HIS A 197 -12.70 4.76 8.70
C HIS A 197 -13.44 5.88 7.97
N THR A 198 -12.71 6.95 7.69
CA THR A 198 -13.15 8.05 6.83
C THR A 198 -12.12 8.26 5.74
N ILE A 199 -12.60 8.40 4.49
CA ILE A 199 -11.78 8.74 3.32
C ILE A 199 -12.02 10.21 3.00
N THR A 200 -10.95 11.00 2.95
CA THR A 200 -11.04 12.44 2.69
C THR A 200 -9.99 12.88 1.68
N VAL A 201 -10.23 14.01 1.02
CA VAL A 201 -9.29 14.63 0.08
C VAL A 201 -8.63 15.90 0.64
N ASP A 202 -9.13 16.42 1.76
CA ASP A 202 -8.75 17.73 2.28
C ASP A 202 -7.90 17.65 3.54
N THR A 203 -8.22 16.72 4.44
CA THR A 203 -7.55 16.61 5.75
C THR A 203 -7.29 15.16 6.11
N VAL A 204 -6.40 14.94 7.07
CA VAL A 204 -6.21 13.65 7.73
C VAL A 204 -6.19 13.84 9.24
N GLY A 205 -6.66 12.85 9.99
CA GLY A 205 -6.52 12.82 11.44
C GLY A 205 -5.08 12.46 11.87
N LEU A 206 -4.91 12.12 13.15
CA LEU A 206 -3.58 11.82 13.70
C LEU A 206 -3.10 10.41 13.37
N ALA A 207 -4.03 9.43 13.32
CA ALA A 207 -3.68 8.03 13.12
C ALA A 207 -4.77 7.26 12.35
N VAL A 208 -4.37 6.11 11.81
CA VAL A 208 -5.25 5.10 11.24
C VAL A 208 -4.78 3.71 11.65
N SER A 209 -5.70 2.83 12.04
CA SER A 209 -5.38 1.43 12.31
C SER A 209 -5.19 0.64 11.00
N TYR A 210 -4.43 -0.47 11.05
CA TYR A 210 -4.32 -1.35 9.88
C TYR A 210 -5.67 -1.84 9.37
N PRO A 211 -6.63 -2.29 10.23
CA PRO A 211 -7.96 -2.68 9.78
C PRO A 211 -8.74 -1.57 9.09
N ASP A 212 -8.73 -0.35 9.63
CA ASP A 212 -9.43 0.80 9.05
C ASP A 212 -8.80 1.24 7.72
N LEU A 213 -7.47 1.26 7.64
CA LEU A 213 -6.76 1.54 6.41
C LEU A 213 -7.04 0.47 5.33
N GLY A 214 -7.06 -0.80 5.75
CA GLY A 214 -7.41 -1.92 4.87
C GLY A 214 -8.83 -1.82 4.33
N ALA A 215 -9.79 -1.42 5.17
CA ALA A 215 -11.18 -1.18 4.76
C ALA A 215 -11.26 0.00 3.78
N GLY A 216 -10.53 1.10 4.05
CA GLY A 216 -10.43 2.23 3.12
C GLY A 216 -9.88 1.85 1.75
N PHE A 217 -8.85 1.00 1.68
CA PHE A 217 -8.35 0.46 0.40
C PHE A 217 -9.40 -0.39 -0.31
N ALA A 218 -10.18 -1.19 0.43
CA ALA A 218 -11.25 -2.00 -0.15
C ALA A 218 -12.34 -1.12 -0.77
N ASP A 219 -12.78 -0.08 -0.07
CA ASP A 219 -13.78 0.86 -0.57
C ASP A 219 -13.27 1.62 -1.79
N LEU A 220 -12.01 2.10 -1.76
CA LEU A 220 -11.37 2.75 -2.90
C LEU A 220 -11.30 1.85 -4.13
N ALA A 221 -11.12 0.54 -3.94
CA ALA A 221 -11.07 -0.43 -5.04
C ALA A 221 -12.43 -0.77 -5.59
N LEU A 222 -13.48 -0.75 -4.77
CA LEU A 222 -14.82 -1.26 -5.12
C LEU A 222 -15.79 -0.16 -5.54
N GLU A 223 -15.67 1.04 -4.96
CA GLU A 223 -16.65 2.11 -5.15
C GLU A 223 -16.26 3.06 -6.28
N GLU A 224 -17.18 3.25 -7.22
CA GLU A 224 -17.00 4.10 -8.41
C GLU A 224 -16.79 5.58 -8.06
N ARG A 225 -17.39 6.04 -6.96
CA ARG A 225 -17.27 7.46 -6.51
C ARG A 225 -15.83 7.93 -6.29
N TYR A 226 -14.90 6.99 -6.13
CA TYR A 226 -13.48 7.29 -5.94
C TYR A 226 -12.64 7.12 -7.20
N SER A 227 -13.24 6.83 -8.37
CA SER A 227 -12.51 6.50 -9.61
C SER A 227 -11.56 7.60 -10.07
N GLU A 228 -11.97 8.86 -9.91
CA GLU A 228 -11.23 10.04 -10.41
C GLU A 228 -10.33 10.70 -9.35
N VAL A 229 -10.31 10.16 -8.12
CA VAL A 229 -9.56 10.80 -7.05
C VAL A 229 -8.07 10.51 -7.16
N LYS A 230 -7.23 11.54 -7.13
CA LYS A 230 -5.77 11.43 -7.29
C LYS A 230 -5.01 11.20 -5.98
N ALA A 231 -5.52 11.74 -4.88
CA ALA A 231 -4.91 11.58 -3.57
C ALA A 231 -5.99 11.62 -2.48
N VAL A 232 -5.91 10.70 -1.53
CA VAL A 232 -6.83 10.59 -0.39
C VAL A 232 -6.10 10.31 0.90
N GLY A 233 -6.64 10.87 1.99
CA GLY A 233 -6.32 10.43 3.34
C GLY A 233 -7.31 9.37 3.81
N VAL A 234 -6.84 8.43 4.63
CA VAL A 234 -7.69 7.48 5.35
C VAL A 234 -7.38 7.61 6.83
N THR A 235 -8.40 7.84 7.65
CA THR A 235 -8.28 8.08 9.09
C THR A 235 -9.24 7.17 9.84
N SER A 236 -8.86 6.68 11.03
CA SER A 236 -9.76 5.95 11.93
C SER A 236 -10.83 6.85 12.53
N GLY A 237 -12.02 6.31 12.78
CA GLY A 237 -13.17 7.05 13.26
C GLY A 237 -13.09 7.55 14.70
N LEU A 238 -12.24 6.94 15.53
CA LEU A 238 -12.04 7.36 16.92
C LEU A 238 -11.01 8.51 16.99
N ALA A 239 -11.48 9.71 17.27
CA ALA A 239 -10.62 10.81 17.68
C ALA A 239 -10.21 10.59 19.15
N GLU A 240 -8.98 10.17 19.40
CA GLU A 240 -8.44 10.15 20.76
C GLU A 240 -8.30 11.59 21.30
N LYS A 241 -8.85 11.83 22.48
CA LYS A 241 -8.62 13.08 23.21
C LYS A 241 -7.41 12.90 24.13
N GLY A 242 -6.34 13.64 23.87
CA GLY A 242 -5.13 13.64 24.69
C GLY A 242 -3.92 12.99 24.02
N PHE A 243 -2.90 12.63 24.82
CA PHE A 243 -1.70 11.95 24.32
C PHE A 243 -2.07 10.51 23.93
N PRO A 244 -1.85 10.11 22.67
CA PRO A 244 -2.29 8.79 22.21
C PRO A 244 -1.57 7.67 22.95
N ARG A 245 -2.28 6.60 23.30
CA ARG A 245 -1.70 5.40 23.94
C ARG A 245 -0.63 4.72 23.08
N TYR A 246 -0.67 4.89 21.75
CA TYR A 246 0.35 4.42 20.81
C TYR A 246 1.58 5.36 20.72
N GLY A 247 1.58 6.49 21.41
CA GLY A 247 2.68 7.46 21.40
C GLY A 247 4.05 6.86 21.73
N PRO A 248 4.21 6.02 22.79
CA PRO A 248 5.48 5.39 23.10
C PRO A 248 6.00 4.48 21.98
N GLU A 249 5.13 3.74 21.31
CA GLU A 249 5.51 2.87 20.19
C GLU A 249 6.02 3.69 19.01
N ILE A 250 5.29 4.75 18.65
CA ILE A 250 5.71 5.65 17.57
C ILE A 250 7.04 6.33 17.91
N MET A 251 7.19 6.80 19.15
CA MET A 251 8.43 7.43 19.58
C MET A 251 9.60 6.45 19.48
N THR A 252 9.41 5.19 19.87
CA THR A 252 10.43 4.14 19.72
C THR A 252 10.82 3.94 18.25
N ARG A 253 9.85 3.90 17.33
CA ARG A 253 10.11 3.79 15.89
C ARG A 253 10.87 5.00 15.36
N VAL A 254 10.47 6.22 15.77
CA VAL A 254 11.15 7.46 15.36
C VAL A 254 12.58 7.51 15.88
N VAL A 255 12.82 7.23 17.18
CA VAL A 255 14.17 7.20 17.77
C VAL A 255 15.06 6.18 17.06
N ARG A 256 14.57 4.95 16.86
CA ARG A 256 15.31 3.90 16.14
C ARG A 256 15.65 4.35 14.71
N GLY A 257 14.71 4.97 14.02
CA GLY A 257 14.90 5.47 12.66
C GLY A 257 15.94 6.62 12.61
N LEU A 258 15.92 7.55 13.56
CA LEU A 258 16.91 8.60 13.68
C LEU A 258 18.31 8.04 13.98
N LEU A 259 18.41 7.08 14.89
CA LEU A 259 19.69 6.38 15.14
C LEU A 259 20.20 5.70 13.87
N ALA A 260 19.31 5.05 13.09
CA ALA A 260 19.68 4.44 11.82
C ALA A 260 20.16 5.45 10.77
N SER A 261 19.65 6.69 10.80
CA SER A 261 20.07 7.75 9.89
C SER A 261 21.40 8.43 10.28
N PHE A 262 21.63 8.63 11.58
CA PHE A 262 22.72 9.49 12.04
C PHE A 262 23.86 8.74 12.73
N VAL A 263 23.67 7.47 13.13
CA VAL A 263 24.72 6.67 13.78
C VAL A 263 25.34 5.70 12.76
N PRO A 264 26.60 5.94 12.34
CA PRO A 264 27.29 5.03 11.43
C PRO A 264 27.37 3.62 11.99
N GLY A 265 27.04 2.63 11.18
CA GLY A 265 27.10 1.22 11.58
C GLY A 265 25.94 0.71 12.43
N PHE A 266 24.92 1.54 12.70
CA PHE A 266 23.74 1.16 13.51
C PHE A 266 23.18 -0.23 13.13
N TRP A 267 22.97 -0.51 11.84
CA TRP A 267 22.42 -1.79 11.40
C TRP A 267 23.33 -2.98 11.63
N ARG A 268 24.66 -2.78 11.64
CA ARG A 268 25.63 -3.85 12.01
C ARG A 268 25.49 -4.21 13.48
N VAL A 269 25.44 -3.21 14.35
CA VAL A 269 25.29 -3.37 15.81
C VAL A 269 23.91 -3.96 16.13
N ASN A 270 22.84 -3.41 15.56
CA ASN A 270 21.48 -3.90 15.77
C ASN A 270 21.30 -5.36 15.32
N GLY A 271 21.96 -5.78 14.23
CA GLY A 271 21.94 -7.17 13.77
C GLY A 271 22.67 -8.13 14.71
N VAL A 272 23.72 -7.69 15.39
CA VAL A 272 24.42 -8.46 16.43
C VAL A 272 23.56 -8.58 17.68
N LEU A 273 22.98 -7.46 18.14
CA LEU A 273 22.10 -7.43 19.31
C LEU A 273 20.88 -8.36 19.15
N ASN A 274 20.23 -8.34 18.02
CA ASN A 274 19.08 -9.20 17.75
C ASN A 274 19.45 -10.70 17.68
N LYS A 275 20.70 -11.05 17.39
CA LYS A 275 21.18 -12.45 17.41
C LYS A 275 21.57 -12.93 18.81
N VAL A 276 21.88 -12.00 19.70
CA VAL A 276 22.33 -12.33 21.08
C VAL A 276 21.14 -12.33 22.05
N LEU A 277 20.11 -11.53 21.77
CA LEU A 277 18.93 -11.35 22.64
C LEU A 277 17.69 -12.14 22.18
N GLY A 278 17.70 -12.73 21.00
CA GLY A 278 16.64 -13.62 20.47
C GLY A 278 17.12 -15.05 20.34
#